data_ac44773227e5d7ff26a2a1fde3f7c4ab
#
_entry.id   ac44773227e5d7ff26a2a1fde3f7c4ab
#
_cell.length_a   1.000
_cell.length_b   1.000
_cell.length_c   1.000
_cell.angle_alpha   90.00
_cell.angle_beta   90.00
_cell.angle_gamma   90.00
#
_symmetry.space_group_name_H-M   'P 1'
#
loop_
_entity.id
_entity.type
_entity.pdbx_description
1 polymer ?
#
loop_
_entity_poly.entity_id
_entity_poly.type
_entity_poly.pdbx_seq_one_letter_code
_entity_poly.pdbx_strand_id
1 'polypeptide(L)'
;GNASGSDLGGLWTGSAMPFGSLVGFSESHDEERTAYKSLSEGVSSVKNSLKARMQRESLCGAFLLCVPGPKMLWQFQELGYDVIIDEGGRTGRKPVHWEYLDDPDRKRLHDDYRTILKFRNDNPEFFDESASVSLKVGTSSWNNGKTISISASGKSFILVGNFNTSDS
;
A
#
# COMPACT_ATOMS: atom_id res chain seq x y z
N GLY A 1 -2.83 -0.90 8.41
CA GLY A 1 -2.89 -1.39 9.78
C GLY A 1 -4.28 -1.64 10.27
N ASN A 2 -4.38 -2.50 11.27
CA ASN A 2 -5.64 -2.83 11.94
C ASN A 2 -5.88 -1.96 13.18
N ALA A 3 -4.89 -1.21 13.61
CA ALA A 3 -4.97 -0.41 14.82
C ALA A 3 -5.39 1.02 14.48
N SER A 4 -6.25 1.58 15.31
CA SER A 4 -6.67 2.98 15.20
C SER A 4 -5.51 3.97 15.31
N GLY A 5 -4.41 3.57 15.91
CA GLY A 5 -3.20 4.35 16.08
C GLY A 5 -2.13 4.20 15.01
N SER A 6 -2.47 3.64 13.83
CA SER A 6 -1.46 3.46 12.77
C SER A 6 -0.88 4.78 12.30
N ASP A 7 0.43 4.94 12.47
CA ASP A 7 1.20 6.06 11.94
C ASP A 7 1.86 5.63 10.63
N LEU A 8 1.60 6.38 9.57
CA LEU A 8 2.18 6.17 8.25
C LEU A 8 3.27 7.21 7.92
N GLY A 9 3.76 7.96 8.91
CA GLY A 9 4.80 8.98 8.72
C GLY A 9 6.07 8.44 8.07
N GLY A 10 6.38 7.17 8.27
CA GLY A 10 7.51 6.49 7.62
C GLY A 10 7.38 6.28 6.11
N LEU A 11 6.22 6.54 5.50
CA LEU A 11 6.06 6.45 4.04
C LEU A 11 6.94 7.45 3.29
N TRP A 12 7.19 8.60 3.90
CA TRP A 12 8.03 9.66 3.35
C TRP A 12 8.87 10.26 4.47
N THR A 13 10.07 9.81 4.60
CA THR A 13 11.07 10.46 5.43
C THR A 13 11.83 11.42 4.52
N GLY A 14 11.51 12.70 4.56
CA GLY A 14 12.30 13.75 3.89
C GLY A 14 13.75 13.57 4.29
N SER A 15 14.56 12.97 3.49
CA SER A 15 15.65 12.14 3.99
C SER A 15 16.97 12.87 4.07
N ALA A 16 17.76 12.51 5.07
CA ALA A 16 19.19 12.71 5.09
C ALA A 16 19.93 11.98 3.93
N MET A 17 19.21 11.22 3.09
CA MET A 17 19.74 10.46 1.96
C MET A 17 19.34 11.15 0.65
N PRO A 18 20.21 11.14 -0.39
CA PRO A 18 19.86 11.66 -1.71
C PRO A 18 18.57 11.00 -2.24
N PHE A 19 17.78 11.75 -2.99
CA PHE A 19 16.58 11.21 -3.63
C PHE A 19 16.91 9.96 -4.46
N GLY A 20 16.05 8.96 -4.38
CA GLY A 20 16.25 7.69 -5.09
C GLY A 20 17.14 6.67 -4.39
N SER A 21 17.81 7.04 -3.28
CA SER A 21 18.66 6.11 -2.51
C SER A 21 17.88 5.07 -1.72
N LEU A 22 16.59 5.30 -1.47
CA LEU A 22 15.73 4.38 -0.72
C LEU A 22 14.60 3.88 -1.61
N VAL A 23 14.38 2.56 -1.57
CA VAL A 23 13.23 1.92 -2.23
C VAL A 23 12.14 1.67 -1.21
N GLY A 24 10.99 2.32 -1.40
CA GLY A 24 9.82 2.09 -0.52
C GLY A 24 9.10 0.78 -0.89
N PHE A 25 8.73 0.00 0.12
CA PHE A 25 7.94 -1.21 -0.03
C PHE A 25 7.09 -1.47 1.21
N SER A 26 6.04 -2.26 1.09
CA SER A 26 5.17 -2.67 2.21
C SER A 26 5.41 -4.11 2.64
N GLU A 27 5.99 -4.92 1.78
CA GLU A 27 6.33 -6.32 2.02
C GLU A 27 7.53 -6.74 1.18
N SER A 28 8.24 -7.78 1.60
CA SER A 28 9.41 -8.30 0.92
C SER A 28 9.56 -9.81 1.16
N HIS A 29 10.70 -10.39 0.79
CA HIS A 29 11.03 -11.77 1.13
C HIS A 29 11.32 -11.97 2.64
N ASP A 30 11.59 -10.88 3.37
CA ASP A 30 11.89 -10.92 4.81
C ASP A 30 10.69 -10.50 5.68
N GLU A 31 9.71 -9.84 5.09
CA GLU A 31 8.54 -9.33 5.78
C GLU A 31 7.31 -10.18 5.47
N GLU A 32 6.48 -10.45 6.49
CA GLU A 32 5.21 -11.13 6.28
C GLU A 32 4.30 -10.33 5.35
N ARG A 33 3.57 -11.03 4.48
CA ARG A 33 2.63 -10.47 3.53
C ARG A 33 1.57 -9.62 4.23
N THR A 34 1.27 -8.45 3.70
CA THR A 34 0.23 -7.56 4.26
C THR A 34 -1.15 -8.22 4.20
N ALA A 35 -1.46 -8.91 3.11
CA ALA A 35 -2.71 -9.65 2.97
C ALA A 35 -2.82 -10.82 3.97
N TYR A 36 -1.71 -11.53 4.26
CA TYR A 36 -1.69 -12.57 5.29
C TYR A 36 -1.87 -11.96 6.69
N LYS A 37 -1.19 -10.85 7.02
CA LYS A 37 -1.40 -10.15 8.30
C LYS A 37 -2.86 -9.70 8.46
N SER A 38 -3.48 -9.23 7.39
CA SER A 38 -4.90 -8.87 7.40
C SER A 38 -5.81 -10.07 7.65
N LEU A 39 -5.44 -11.27 7.14
CA LEU A 39 -6.15 -12.53 7.35
C LEU A 39 -5.94 -13.09 8.76
N SER A 40 -4.72 -13.07 9.28
CA SER A 40 -4.38 -13.72 10.56
C SER A 40 -4.65 -12.83 11.78
N GLU A 41 -4.39 -11.53 11.67
CA GLU A 41 -4.38 -10.57 12.78
C GLU A 41 -5.43 -9.46 12.64
N GLY A 42 -6.17 -9.43 11.52
CA GLY A 42 -7.17 -8.41 11.25
C GLY A 42 -8.32 -8.42 12.25
N VAL A 43 -8.97 -7.27 12.45
CA VAL A 43 -10.26 -7.22 13.16
C VAL A 43 -11.28 -8.08 12.41
N SER A 44 -12.31 -8.57 13.09
CA SER A 44 -13.26 -9.56 12.53
C SER A 44 -13.88 -9.14 11.20
N SER A 45 -14.21 -7.85 11.03
CA SER A 45 -14.78 -7.33 9.77
C SER A 45 -13.82 -7.41 8.59
N VAL A 46 -12.52 -7.30 8.84
CA VAL A 46 -11.46 -7.43 7.82
C VAL A 46 -11.07 -8.90 7.64
N LYS A 47 -10.75 -9.58 8.74
CA LYS A 47 -10.27 -10.96 8.74
C LYS A 47 -11.21 -11.90 8.01
N ASN A 48 -12.51 -11.79 8.25
CA ASN A 48 -13.53 -12.70 7.75
C ASN A 48 -14.08 -12.34 6.36
N SER A 49 -13.55 -11.30 5.71
CA SER A 49 -14.01 -10.83 4.40
C SER A 49 -12.84 -10.65 3.45
N LEU A 50 -12.77 -11.47 2.40
CA LEU A 50 -11.77 -11.30 1.33
C LEU A 50 -11.89 -9.90 0.71
N LYS A 51 -13.10 -9.48 0.40
CA LYS A 51 -13.38 -8.14 -0.14
C LYS A 51 -12.80 -7.03 0.74
N ALA A 52 -13.05 -7.08 2.05
CA ALA A 52 -12.53 -6.07 2.97
C ALA A 52 -10.98 -6.09 3.04
N ARG A 53 -10.37 -7.29 3.02
CA ARG A 53 -8.91 -7.40 2.94
C ARG A 53 -8.36 -6.78 1.65
N MET A 54 -8.93 -7.11 0.50
CA MET A 54 -8.48 -6.55 -0.79
C MET A 54 -8.67 -5.03 -0.87
N GLN A 55 -9.74 -4.50 -0.32
CA GLN A 55 -9.93 -3.03 -0.20
C GLN A 55 -8.86 -2.38 0.68
N ARG A 56 -8.40 -3.03 1.74
CA ARG A 56 -7.32 -2.51 2.57
C ARG A 56 -5.96 -2.61 1.88
N GLU A 57 -5.71 -3.69 1.13
CA GLU A 57 -4.50 -3.82 0.31
C GLU A 57 -4.45 -2.73 -0.77
N SER A 58 -5.58 -2.44 -1.43
CA SER A 58 -5.70 -1.33 -2.37
C SER A 58 -5.36 0.02 -1.72
N LEU A 59 -5.92 0.27 -0.53
CA LEU A 59 -5.65 1.49 0.24
C LEU A 59 -4.16 1.60 0.63
N CYS A 60 -3.56 0.51 1.12
CA CYS A 60 -2.14 0.48 1.46
C CYS A 60 -1.25 0.70 0.23
N GLY A 61 -1.58 0.03 -0.88
CA GLY A 61 -0.90 0.21 -2.16
C GLY A 61 -0.97 1.65 -2.67
N ALA A 62 -2.14 2.28 -2.59
CA ALA A 62 -2.31 3.68 -3.00
C ALA A 62 -1.42 4.62 -2.19
N PHE A 63 -1.37 4.46 -0.86
CA PHE A 63 -0.53 5.30 0.00
C PHE A 63 0.96 5.04 -0.21
N LEU A 64 1.37 3.79 -0.45
CA LEU A 64 2.76 3.48 -0.78
C LEU A 64 3.17 4.08 -2.13
N LEU A 65 2.36 3.88 -3.16
CA LEU A 65 2.69 4.24 -4.54
C LEU A 65 2.52 5.75 -4.82
N CYS A 66 1.70 6.46 -4.05
CA CYS A 66 1.47 7.89 -4.24
C CYS A 66 2.48 8.80 -3.53
N VAL A 67 3.56 8.28 -2.95
CA VAL A 67 4.70 9.12 -2.51
C VAL A 67 5.84 9.03 -3.51
N PRO A 68 6.69 10.08 -3.65
CA PRO A 68 7.82 10.09 -4.58
C PRO A 68 8.86 9.00 -4.31
N GLY A 69 9.78 8.83 -5.25
CA GLY A 69 10.89 7.90 -5.18
C GLY A 69 10.57 6.48 -5.63
N PRO A 70 11.62 5.63 -5.74
CA PRO A 70 11.50 4.25 -6.20
C PRO A 70 10.61 3.40 -5.29
N LYS A 71 9.89 2.46 -5.90
CA LYS A 71 9.01 1.52 -5.18
C LYS A 71 9.29 0.09 -5.63
N MET A 72 9.19 -0.83 -4.69
CA MET A 72 9.20 -2.26 -4.96
C MET A 72 7.81 -2.82 -4.66
N LEU A 73 7.25 -3.54 -5.62
CA LEU A 73 6.12 -4.42 -5.43
C LEU A 73 6.67 -5.84 -5.34
N TRP A 74 6.38 -6.51 -4.22
CA TRP A 74 6.80 -7.88 -4.07
C TRP A 74 5.84 -8.81 -4.81
N GLN A 75 6.34 -9.97 -5.20
CA GLN A 75 5.63 -11.00 -5.99
C GLN A 75 4.17 -11.19 -5.54
N PHE A 76 3.22 -10.99 -6.45
CA PHE A 76 1.77 -11.13 -6.24
C PHE A 76 1.14 -10.20 -5.18
N GLN A 77 1.84 -9.17 -4.72
CA GLN A 77 1.27 -8.17 -3.81
C GLN A 77 0.01 -7.53 -4.41
N GLU A 78 0.03 -7.25 -5.71
CA GLU A 78 -1.08 -6.68 -6.47
C GLU A 78 -2.30 -7.61 -6.58
N LEU A 79 -2.16 -8.87 -6.18
CA LEU A 79 -3.23 -9.87 -6.11
C LEU A 79 -3.63 -10.19 -4.67
N GLY A 80 -3.06 -9.49 -3.68
CA GLY A 80 -3.33 -9.75 -2.27
C GLY A 80 -2.86 -11.13 -1.84
N TYR A 81 -1.60 -11.47 -2.16
CA TYR A 81 -1.01 -12.76 -1.82
C TYR A 81 -1.00 -13.00 -0.32
N ASP A 82 -1.77 -13.97 0.14
CA ASP A 82 -2.05 -14.25 1.55
C ASP A 82 -1.51 -15.60 2.05
N VAL A 83 -0.46 -16.09 1.39
CA VAL A 83 0.29 -17.27 1.84
C VAL A 83 1.34 -16.83 2.86
N ILE A 84 1.42 -17.53 3.98
CA ILE A 84 2.38 -17.24 5.05
C ILE A 84 3.84 -17.32 4.55
N ILE A 85 4.70 -16.45 5.08
CA ILE A 85 6.11 -16.40 4.67
C ILE A 85 6.87 -17.69 4.93
N ASP A 86 6.43 -18.49 5.92
CA ASP A 86 7.05 -19.77 6.28
C ASP A 86 6.49 -20.97 5.48
N GLU A 87 5.57 -20.74 4.51
CA GLU A 87 5.09 -21.82 3.63
C GLU A 87 6.26 -22.48 2.89
N GLY A 88 6.40 -23.77 3.06
CA GLY A 88 7.53 -24.54 2.52
C GLY A 88 8.90 -24.20 3.14
N GLY A 89 8.89 -23.54 4.30
CA GLY A 89 10.06 -22.96 4.98
C GLY A 89 10.38 -21.53 4.51
N ARG A 90 11.05 -20.76 5.38
CA ARG A 90 11.28 -19.32 5.15
C ARG A 90 11.97 -19.01 3.81
N THR A 91 12.95 -19.81 3.44
CA THR A 91 13.67 -19.69 2.16
C THR A 91 13.10 -20.60 1.08
N GLY A 92 12.03 -21.33 1.38
CA GLY A 92 11.40 -22.28 0.49
C GLY A 92 10.67 -21.61 -0.67
N ARG A 93 10.43 -22.39 -1.72
CA ARG A 93 9.69 -21.96 -2.89
C ARG A 93 8.23 -21.71 -2.51
N LYS A 94 7.74 -20.52 -2.79
CA LYS A 94 6.33 -20.16 -2.54
C LYS A 94 5.43 -20.62 -3.69
N PRO A 95 4.21 -21.07 -3.41
CA PRO A 95 3.26 -21.43 -4.47
C PRO A 95 2.94 -20.23 -5.35
N VAL A 96 2.65 -20.51 -6.60
CA VAL A 96 2.27 -19.53 -7.62
C VAL A 96 0.75 -19.61 -7.80
N HIS A 97 0.07 -18.49 -7.62
CA HIS A 97 -1.40 -18.38 -7.60
C HIS A 97 -1.93 -17.46 -8.70
N TRP A 98 -1.75 -17.84 -9.98
CA TRP A 98 -2.32 -17.08 -11.11
C TRP A 98 -3.85 -17.10 -11.10
N GLU A 99 -4.45 -18.15 -10.54
CA GLU A 99 -5.91 -18.29 -10.37
C GLU A 99 -6.52 -17.21 -9.46
N TYR A 100 -5.70 -16.46 -8.73
CA TYR A 100 -6.17 -15.28 -7.97
C TYR A 100 -6.80 -14.21 -8.88
N LEU A 101 -6.42 -14.17 -10.16
CA LEU A 101 -7.04 -13.28 -11.14
C LEU A 101 -8.49 -13.65 -11.49
N ASP A 102 -8.92 -14.88 -11.19
CA ASP A 102 -10.28 -15.34 -11.43
C ASP A 102 -11.24 -14.86 -10.30
N ASP A 103 -10.71 -14.48 -9.14
CA ASP A 103 -11.48 -13.91 -8.06
C ASP A 103 -11.76 -12.41 -8.30
N PRO A 104 -13.03 -11.96 -8.26
CA PRO A 104 -13.39 -10.59 -8.60
C PRO A 104 -12.82 -9.52 -7.64
N ASP A 105 -12.66 -9.84 -6.35
CA ASP A 105 -12.11 -8.90 -5.37
C ASP A 105 -10.60 -8.74 -5.54
N ARG A 106 -9.89 -9.81 -5.83
CA ARG A 106 -8.44 -9.80 -6.12
C ARG A 106 -8.15 -9.15 -7.47
N LYS A 107 -8.98 -9.44 -8.49
CA LYS A 107 -8.89 -8.78 -9.78
C LYS A 107 -9.08 -7.27 -9.66
N ARG A 108 -10.03 -6.83 -8.82
CA ARG A 108 -10.22 -5.41 -8.53
C ARG A 108 -8.97 -4.79 -7.90
N LEU A 109 -8.35 -5.45 -6.94
CA LEU A 109 -7.09 -5.01 -6.35
C LEU A 109 -6.00 -4.82 -7.41
N HIS A 110 -5.84 -5.80 -8.30
CA HIS A 110 -4.91 -5.70 -9.44
C HIS A 110 -5.21 -4.49 -10.34
N ASP A 111 -6.49 -4.26 -10.66
CA ASP A 111 -6.90 -3.12 -11.49
C ASP A 111 -6.66 -1.78 -10.78
N ASP A 112 -6.80 -1.71 -9.45
CA ASP A 112 -6.46 -0.55 -8.63
C ASP A 112 -4.95 -0.25 -8.70
N TYR A 113 -4.09 -1.26 -8.50
CA TYR A 113 -2.63 -1.13 -8.66
C TYR A 113 -2.25 -0.65 -10.05
N ARG A 114 -2.83 -1.26 -11.09
CA ARG A 114 -2.62 -0.84 -12.49
C ARG A 114 -2.98 0.61 -12.72
N THR A 115 -4.09 1.06 -12.15
CA THR A 115 -4.58 2.45 -12.27
C THR A 115 -3.61 3.42 -11.60
N ILE A 116 -3.13 3.11 -10.40
CA ILE A 116 -2.18 3.95 -9.66
C ILE A 116 -0.82 4.00 -10.36
N LEU A 117 -0.32 2.86 -10.84
CA LEU A 117 0.93 2.80 -11.58
C LEU A 117 0.85 3.57 -12.90
N LYS A 118 -0.28 3.47 -13.60
CA LYS A 118 -0.53 4.27 -14.78
C LYS A 118 -0.51 5.78 -14.45
N PHE A 119 -1.19 6.19 -13.38
CA PHE A 119 -1.17 7.58 -12.93
C PHE A 119 0.25 8.08 -12.64
N ARG A 120 1.08 7.26 -11.97
CA ARG A 120 2.50 7.58 -11.73
C ARG A 120 3.27 7.78 -13.04
N ASN A 121 3.09 6.87 -13.99
CA ASN A 121 3.80 6.92 -15.28
C ASN A 121 3.37 8.11 -16.14
N ASP A 122 2.08 8.46 -16.08
CA ASP A 122 1.52 9.59 -16.84
C ASP A 122 1.87 10.96 -16.23
N ASN A 123 2.28 11.01 -14.96
CA ASN A 123 2.54 12.24 -14.21
C ASN A 123 3.86 12.16 -13.41
N PRO A 124 5.00 11.92 -14.08
CA PRO A 124 6.27 11.68 -13.40
C PRO A 124 6.73 12.87 -12.54
N GLU A 125 6.30 14.10 -12.86
CA GLU A 125 6.63 15.30 -12.12
C GLU A 125 6.19 15.27 -10.66
N PHE A 126 5.14 14.50 -10.32
CA PHE A 126 4.70 14.36 -8.93
C PHE A 126 5.55 13.37 -8.12
N PHE A 127 6.41 12.60 -8.77
CA PHE A 127 7.09 11.46 -8.16
C PHE A 127 8.62 11.57 -8.21
N ASP A 128 9.14 12.71 -8.63
CA ASP A 128 10.57 13.04 -8.62
C ASP A 128 10.97 13.88 -7.39
N GLU A 129 12.26 14.27 -7.32
CA GLU A 129 12.81 15.02 -6.21
C GLU A 129 12.30 16.45 -6.09
N SER A 130 11.74 17.04 -7.16
CA SER A 130 11.24 18.40 -7.18
C SER A 130 9.84 18.53 -6.60
N ALA A 131 9.14 17.42 -6.39
CA ALA A 131 7.78 17.41 -5.87
C ALA A 131 7.71 17.86 -4.40
N SER A 132 6.81 18.77 -4.11
CA SER A 132 6.48 19.16 -2.73
C SER A 132 5.46 18.21 -2.13
N VAL A 133 5.81 17.56 -1.02
CA VAL A 133 5.02 16.52 -0.37
C VAL A 133 4.54 16.99 0.99
N SER A 134 3.25 16.88 1.27
CA SER A 134 2.65 17.12 2.58
C SER A 134 1.83 15.90 3.01
N LEU A 135 2.15 15.36 4.16
CA LEU A 135 1.49 14.19 4.74
C LEU A 135 0.69 14.56 5.98
N LYS A 136 -0.57 14.10 6.03
CA LYS A 136 -1.38 14.05 7.26
C LYS A 136 -1.75 12.59 7.50
N VAL A 137 -0.80 11.82 8.00
CA VAL A 137 -0.87 10.35 8.07
C VAL A 137 -0.56 9.80 9.46
N GLY A 138 -0.35 10.65 10.43
CA GLY A 138 -0.09 10.27 11.83
C GLY A 138 -1.31 9.70 12.54
N THR A 139 -1.11 9.29 13.79
CA THR A 139 -2.14 8.66 14.63
C THR A 139 -3.36 9.54 14.84
N SER A 140 -3.17 10.85 15.02
CA SER A 140 -4.23 11.84 15.20
C SER A 140 -5.11 12.02 13.95
N SER A 141 -4.65 11.59 12.78
CA SER A 141 -5.40 11.70 11.53
C SER A 141 -6.31 10.49 11.27
N TRP A 142 -6.43 9.57 12.22
CA TRP A 142 -7.16 8.32 12.02
C TRP A 142 -8.64 8.55 11.72
N ASN A 143 -9.33 9.29 12.60
CA ASN A 143 -10.78 9.50 12.49
C ASN A 143 -11.18 10.47 11.36
N ASN A 144 -10.24 11.27 10.87
CA ASN A 144 -10.48 12.28 9.82
C ASN A 144 -9.97 11.84 8.45
N GLY A 145 -9.61 10.57 8.33
CA GLY A 145 -8.91 10.06 7.16
C GLY A 145 -7.44 10.51 7.14
N LYS A 146 -6.66 9.83 6.33
CA LYS A 146 -5.26 10.19 6.07
C LYS A 146 -5.15 10.81 4.70
N THR A 147 -4.24 11.77 4.55
CA THR A 147 -4.06 12.46 3.28
C THR A 147 -2.60 12.56 2.87
N ILE A 148 -2.37 12.45 1.57
CA ILE A 148 -1.12 12.81 0.91
C ILE A 148 -1.46 13.92 -0.08
N SER A 149 -0.78 15.07 0.03
CA SER A 149 -0.90 16.15 -0.95
C SER A 149 0.45 16.32 -1.63
N ILE A 150 0.48 16.31 -2.95
CA ILE A 150 1.70 16.50 -3.73
C ILE A 150 1.47 17.59 -4.75
N SER A 151 2.45 18.50 -4.85
CA SER A 151 2.44 19.60 -5.81
C SER A 151 3.73 19.62 -6.62
N ALA A 152 3.60 19.77 -7.94
CA ALA A 152 4.72 19.88 -8.86
C ALA A 152 4.28 20.59 -10.13
N SER A 153 5.16 21.39 -10.74
CA SER A 153 4.92 22.04 -12.04
C SER A 153 3.60 22.81 -12.14
N GLY A 154 3.20 23.49 -11.06
CA GLY A 154 1.95 24.27 -11.01
C GLY A 154 0.66 23.45 -10.91
N LYS A 155 0.77 22.13 -10.76
CA LYS A 155 -0.34 21.20 -10.53
C LYS A 155 -0.26 20.60 -9.13
N SER A 156 -1.36 20.04 -8.66
CA SER A 156 -1.39 19.27 -7.41
C SER A 156 -2.42 18.15 -7.48
N PHE A 157 -2.18 17.10 -6.68
CA PHE A 157 -3.21 16.10 -6.37
C PHE A 157 -3.26 15.83 -4.87
N ILE A 158 -4.39 15.30 -4.42
CA ILE A 158 -4.61 14.88 -3.04
C ILE A 158 -5.14 13.46 -3.05
N LEU A 159 -4.44 12.56 -2.37
CA LEU A 159 -4.95 11.23 -2.02
C LEU A 159 -5.59 11.31 -0.63
N VAL A 160 -6.81 10.82 -0.52
CA VAL A 160 -7.54 10.72 0.75
C VAL A 160 -7.88 9.26 1.01
N GLY A 161 -7.57 8.77 2.20
CA GLY A 161 -7.86 7.39 2.58
C GLY A 161 -8.50 7.27 3.95
N ASN A 162 -9.58 6.50 4.03
CA ASN A 162 -10.19 6.11 5.30
C ASN A 162 -9.60 4.77 5.76
N PHE A 163 -8.80 4.81 6.81
CA PHE A 163 -8.19 3.61 7.42
C PHE A 163 -9.05 3.04 8.56
N ASN A 164 -10.23 3.59 8.80
CA ASN A 164 -11.12 3.06 9.81
C ASN A 164 -11.55 1.61 9.48
N THR A 165 -11.75 0.80 10.49
CA THR A 165 -12.16 -0.60 10.36
C THR A 165 -13.61 -0.83 10.77
N SER A 166 -14.28 0.19 11.22
CA SER A 166 -15.72 0.22 11.48
C SER A 166 -16.40 1.14 10.46
N ASP A 167 -17.59 0.75 10.02
CA ASP A 167 -18.45 1.64 9.26
C ASP A 167 -18.81 2.84 10.13
N SER A 168 -18.53 4.03 9.64
CA SER A 168 -18.88 5.29 10.29
C SER A 168 -19.83 6.05 9.39
#